data_a36b9ddc272a4f0a31bf082a4a4d249b
#
_entry.id   a36b9ddc272a4f0a31bf082a4a4d249b
#
_cell.length_a   1.000
_cell.length_b   1.000
_cell.length_c   1.000
_cell.angle_alpha   90.00
_cell.angle_beta   90.00
_cell.angle_gamma   90.00
#
_symmetry.space_group_name_H-M   'P 1'
#
loop_
_entity.id
_entity.type
_entity.pdbx_description
1 polymer ?
#
loop_
_entity_poly.entity_id
_entity_poly.type
_entity_poly.pdbx_seq_one_letter_code
_entity_poly.pdbx_strand_id
1 'polypeptide(L)'
;MPSIEPLKQAPTGGEASGASQLILFLTVFVDLLGFGIVIPFLPMFAHKMGVGAVGVGLLLSIYSLMQFVCAPILGRISDRVGRRPIILVGLLGSSIGYFIYGFAGTFFWLMASRAMHGACAATISTAQAYIADTTDDEHRAKGMGLIGAAFGLGFVLGPALGGIMGHASLRVPVFFASALTLANFIFAALRLPESHHSDRSTPLDIAHFIAPLLAIPRELLRHRLARMFAIAFLLTFSLSALEATFALMVPVVYGYGVFGIGVLLAFSGLMQALAQGYLLGKIVSRIGEARLLKIGLLAMVAGLAPMGSISSHGALLAMLAAVSVGYGFASPSIASLISRNTSRDLQGEVMGVNQSALSLARICGPIAGGLAYQLLGPAAPYLGGAAVVVLALAATSAIEARAS
;
A
#
# COMPACT_ATOMS: atom_id res chain seq x y z
N MET A 1 -19.55 -5.78 -57.95
CA MET A 1 -19.67 -5.40 -56.53
C MET A 1 -19.14 -6.54 -55.71
N PRO A 2 -18.01 -6.45 -55.05
CA PRO A 2 -17.54 -7.48 -54.14
C PRO A 2 -18.27 -7.34 -52.81
N SER A 3 -18.78 -8.45 -52.31
CA SER A 3 -19.47 -8.62 -51.05
C SER A 3 -18.51 -8.32 -49.87
N ILE A 4 -18.89 -7.33 -49.07
CA ILE A 4 -18.23 -7.00 -47.80
C ILE A 4 -18.57 -8.13 -46.81
N GLU A 5 -17.59 -8.96 -46.47
CA GLU A 5 -17.70 -9.87 -45.34
C GLU A 5 -17.92 -9.08 -44.05
N PRO A 6 -18.88 -9.47 -43.19
CA PRO A 6 -19.06 -8.82 -41.90
C PRO A 6 -17.86 -9.13 -41.01
N LEU A 7 -17.20 -8.06 -40.51
CA LEU A 7 -16.18 -8.12 -39.48
C LEU A 7 -16.66 -9.06 -38.35
N LYS A 8 -15.85 -10.05 -38.03
CA LYS A 8 -16.04 -10.92 -36.87
C LYS A 8 -16.30 -10.07 -35.65
N GLN A 9 -17.53 -10.11 -35.17
CA GLN A 9 -17.89 -9.52 -33.87
C GLN A 9 -16.96 -10.10 -32.78
N ALA A 10 -16.37 -9.22 -32.00
CA ALA A 10 -15.62 -9.59 -30.79
C ALA A 10 -16.54 -10.45 -29.89
N PRO A 11 -16.00 -11.43 -29.16
CA PRO A 11 -16.79 -12.32 -28.32
C PRO A 11 -17.56 -11.52 -27.28
N THR A 12 -18.88 -11.75 -27.23
CA THR A 12 -19.85 -11.13 -26.31
C THR A 12 -19.44 -11.34 -24.84
N GLY A 13 -19.35 -10.24 -24.12
CA GLY A 13 -18.64 -10.04 -22.87
C GLY A 13 -19.26 -10.62 -21.59
N GLY A 14 -19.19 -11.89 -21.39
CA GLY A 14 -19.54 -12.48 -20.08
C GLY A 14 -18.48 -13.44 -19.56
N GLU A 15 -18.14 -14.45 -20.36
CA GLU A 15 -17.18 -15.48 -19.94
C GLU A 15 -15.70 -15.08 -20.13
N ALA A 16 -15.38 -14.28 -21.15
CA ALA A 16 -14.04 -13.73 -21.37
C ALA A 16 -13.63 -12.74 -20.26
N SER A 17 -14.60 -12.03 -19.68
CA SER A 17 -14.38 -11.09 -18.55
C SER A 17 -13.95 -11.81 -17.28
N GLY A 18 -14.57 -12.92 -16.90
CA GLY A 18 -14.25 -13.66 -15.68
C GLY A 18 -12.85 -14.29 -15.69
N ALA A 19 -12.44 -14.86 -16.81
CA ALA A 19 -11.09 -15.44 -16.96
C ALA A 19 -10.00 -14.37 -16.90
N SER A 20 -10.22 -13.22 -17.54
CA SER A 20 -9.27 -12.09 -17.51
C SER A 20 -9.14 -11.48 -16.11
N GLN A 21 -10.25 -11.37 -15.37
CA GLN A 21 -10.25 -10.90 -13.98
C GLN A 21 -9.48 -11.85 -13.06
N LEU A 22 -9.62 -13.16 -13.22
CA LEU A 22 -8.87 -14.16 -12.44
C LEU A 22 -7.36 -14.08 -12.74
N ILE A 23 -6.98 -13.95 -14.01
CA ILE A 23 -5.57 -13.79 -14.41
C ILE A 23 -4.99 -12.52 -13.79
N LEU A 24 -5.73 -11.41 -13.86
CA LEU A 24 -5.32 -10.15 -13.26
C LEU A 24 -5.21 -10.24 -11.74
N PHE A 25 -6.20 -10.88 -11.08
CA PHE A 25 -6.15 -11.15 -9.64
C PHE A 25 -4.89 -11.93 -9.26
N LEU A 26 -4.61 -13.03 -9.95
CA LEU A 26 -3.40 -13.84 -9.70
C LEU A 26 -2.13 -13.02 -9.92
N THR A 27 -2.10 -12.21 -10.98
CA THR A 27 -0.97 -11.33 -11.29
C THR A 27 -0.72 -10.31 -10.16
N VAL A 28 -1.77 -9.63 -9.69
CA VAL A 28 -1.65 -8.66 -8.58
C VAL A 28 -1.37 -9.36 -7.25
N PHE A 29 -2.00 -10.50 -6.99
CA PHE A 29 -1.78 -11.27 -5.76
C PHE A 29 -0.32 -11.73 -5.63
N VAL A 30 0.25 -12.28 -6.70
CA VAL A 30 1.66 -12.76 -6.69
C VAL A 30 2.64 -11.59 -6.55
N ASP A 31 2.37 -10.44 -7.16
CA ASP A 31 3.18 -9.23 -7.00
C ASP A 31 3.16 -8.74 -5.53
N LEU A 32 1.97 -8.65 -4.94
CA LEU A 32 1.79 -8.28 -3.53
C LEU A 32 2.35 -9.32 -2.55
N LEU A 33 2.27 -10.60 -2.89
CA LEU A 33 2.89 -11.67 -2.12
C LEU A 33 4.42 -11.50 -2.10
N GLY A 34 5.05 -11.23 -3.25
CA GLY A 34 6.47 -10.94 -3.35
C GLY A 34 6.88 -9.73 -2.50
N PHE A 35 6.09 -8.67 -2.55
CA PHE A 35 6.27 -7.49 -1.71
C PHE A 35 6.16 -7.85 -0.21
N GLY A 36 5.12 -8.56 0.19
CA GLY A 36 4.90 -8.98 1.57
C GLY A 36 5.98 -9.92 2.11
N ILE A 37 6.59 -10.75 1.25
CA ILE A 37 7.72 -11.61 1.61
C ILE A 37 8.97 -10.78 1.96
N VAL A 38 9.23 -9.70 1.26
CA VAL A 38 10.52 -8.98 1.33
C VAL A 38 10.50 -7.83 2.33
N ILE A 39 9.44 -7.03 2.33
CA ILE A 39 9.38 -5.78 3.10
C ILE A 39 9.61 -5.95 4.59
N PRO A 40 9.02 -6.95 5.27
CA PRO A 40 9.20 -7.10 6.72
C PRO A 40 10.63 -7.39 7.14
N PHE A 41 11.44 -7.93 6.24
CA PHE A 41 12.82 -8.34 6.54
C PHE A 41 13.87 -7.33 6.06
N LEU A 42 13.44 -6.30 5.31
CA LEU A 42 14.33 -5.23 4.85
C LEU A 42 15.06 -4.53 6.01
N PRO A 43 14.41 -4.19 7.15
CA PRO A 43 15.09 -3.59 8.30
C PRO A 43 16.19 -4.49 8.86
N MET A 44 15.93 -5.79 8.98
CA MET A 44 16.90 -6.76 9.51
C MET A 44 18.08 -6.98 8.55
N PHE A 45 17.79 -7.03 7.25
CA PHE A 45 18.82 -7.17 6.22
C PHE A 45 19.75 -5.94 6.21
N ALA A 46 19.17 -4.75 6.24
CA ALA A 46 19.91 -3.48 6.30
C ALA A 46 20.74 -3.38 7.61
N HIS A 47 20.18 -3.78 8.74
CA HIS A 47 20.86 -3.78 10.03
C HIS A 47 22.09 -4.70 10.04
N LYS A 48 22.02 -5.90 9.43
CA LYS A 48 23.20 -6.79 9.26
C LYS A 48 24.34 -6.17 8.44
N MET A 49 24.04 -5.16 7.63
CA MET A 49 25.03 -4.39 6.86
C MET A 49 25.54 -3.15 7.62
N GLY A 50 25.22 -3.01 8.92
CA GLY A 50 25.58 -1.86 9.73
C GLY A 50 24.73 -0.62 9.48
N VAL A 51 23.59 -0.74 8.78
CA VAL A 51 22.69 0.37 8.49
C VAL A 51 21.80 0.62 9.72
N GLY A 52 21.83 1.85 10.23
CA GLY A 52 21.00 2.28 11.36
C GLY A 52 19.52 2.46 10.98
N ALA A 53 18.68 2.72 11.97
CA ALA A 53 17.23 2.85 11.80
C ALA A 53 16.83 3.99 10.83
N VAL A 54 17.60 5.09 10.78
CA VAL A 54 17.41 6.16 9.78
C VAL A 54 17.61 5.64 8.36
N GLY A 55 18.64 4.83 8.13
CA GLY A 55 18.91 4.23 6.82
C GLY A 55 17.78 3.28 6.39
N VAL A 56 17.20 2.52 7.32
CA VAL A 56 16.01 1.71 7.07
C VAL A 56 14.83 2.60 6.66
N GLY A 57 14.62 3.70 7.37
CA GLY A 57 13.61 4.71 7.03
C GLY A 57 13.80 5.24 5.60
N LEU A 58 15.03 5.57 5.21
CA LEU A 58 15.37 6.02 3.86
C LEU A 58 15.08 4.96 2.79
N LEU A 59 15.35 3.67 3.05
CA LEU A 59 15.06 2.56 2.12
C LEU A 59 13.57 2.40 1.85
N LEU A 60 12.71 2.61 2.84
CA LEU A 60 11.26 2.57 2.66
C LEU A 60 10.74 3.85 1.99
N SER A 61 11.33 4.98 2.35
CA SER A 61 10.95 6.29 1.79
C SER A 61 11.30 6.43 0.32
N ILE A 62 12.46 5.94 -0.12
CA ILE A 62 12.85 6.02 -1.55
C ILE A 62 11.90 5.20 -2.43
N TYR A 63 11.45 4.02 -1.96
CA TYR A 63 10.44 3.24 -2.66
C TYR A 63 9.15 4.05 -2.82
N SER A 64 8.64 4.65 -1.73
CA SER A 64 7.40 5.43 -1.75
C SER A 64 7.54 6.71 -2.59
N LEU A 65 8.70 7.35 -2.56
CA LEU A 65 9.01 8.53 -3.39
C LEU A 65 9.00 8.17 -4.87
N MET A 66 9.69 7.09 -5.25
CA MET A 66 9.73 6.66 -6.64
C MET A 66 8.35 6.21 -7.14
N GLN A 67 7.59 5.49 -6.31
CA GLN A 67 6.20 5.15 -6.61
C GLN A 67 5.34 6.41 -6.81
N PHE A 68 5.46 7.39 -5.93
CA PHE A 68 4.71 8.64 -6.02
C PHE A 68 4.98 9.41 -7.32
N VAL A 69 6.25 9.47 -7.74
CA VAL A 69 6.65 10.16 -8.96
C VAL A 69 6.31 9.35 -10.22
N CYS A 70 6.59 8.04 -10.21
CA CYS A 70 6.50 7.22 -11.41
C CYS A 70 5.09 6.69 -11.69
N ALA A 71 4.25 6.45 -10.65
CA ALA A 71 2.93 5.86 -10.86
C ALA A 71 2.01 6.71 -11.74
N PRO A 72 1.92 8.04 -11.61
CA PRO A 72 1.13 8.86 -12.52
C PRO A 72 1.66 8.85 -13.96
N ILE A 73 2.99 8.84 -14.12
CA ILE A 73 3.66 8.81 -15.43
C ILE A 73 3.34 7.47 -16.14
N LEU A 74 3.56 6.36 -15.45
CA LEU A 74 3.28 5.03 -15.98
C LEU A 74 1.78 4.82 -16.22
N GLY A 75 0.92 5.36 -15.37
CA GLY A 75 -0.53 5.35 -15.57
C GLY A 75 -0.92 5.94 -16.92
N ARG A 76 -0.44 7.14 -17.24
CA ARG A 76 -0.71 7.77 -18.54
C ARG A 76 -0.02 7.11 -19.72
N ILE A 77 1.19 6.58 -19.54
CA ILE A 77 1.80 5.77 -20.59
C ILE A 77 0.89 4.56 -20.86
N SER A 78 0.28 3.97 -19.81
CA SER A 78 -0.64 2.84 -19.96
C SER A 78 -1.93 3.20 -20.73
N ASP A 79 -2.40 4.45 -20.63
CA ASP A 79 -3.54 4.94 -21.43
C ASP A 79 -3.23 4.98 -22.93
N ARG A 80 -1.94 5.12 -23.29
CA ARG A 80 -1.50 5.22 -24.69
C ARG A 80 -1.05 3.91 -25.31
N VAL A 81 -0.24 3.15 -24.54
CA VAL A 81 0.39 1.93 -25.07
C VAL A 81 -0.39 0.67 -24.71
N GLY A 82 -1.42 0.82 -23.87
CA GLY A 82 -2.19 -0.27 -23.30
C GLY A 82 -1.81 -0.59 -21.88
N ARG A 83 -2.70 -1.25 -21.15
CA ARG A 83 -2.51 -1.62 -19.72
C ARG A 83 -1.50 -2.74 -19.56
N ARG A 84 -1.59 -3.76 -20.40
CA ARG A 84 -0.74 -4.95 -20.34
C ARG A 84 0.75 -4.66 -20.41
N PRO A 85 1.30 -3.85 -21.35
CA PRO A 85 2.73 -3.55 -21.39
C PRO A 85 3.25 -2.92 -20.10
N ILE A 86 2.47 -2.03 -19.46
CA ILE A 86 2.89 -1.37 -18.22
C ILE A 86 2.87 -2.34 -17.03
N ILE A 87 1.88 -3.24 -16.94
CA ILE A 87 1.87 -4.31 -15.94
C ILE A 87 3.12 -5.20 -16.12
N LEU A 88 3.45 -5.58 -17.35
CA LEU A 88 4.63 -6.41 -17.64
C LEU A 88 5.94 -5.71 -17.28
N VAL A 89 6.10 -4.43 -17.63
CA VAL A 89 7.28 -3.64 -17.24
C VAL A 89 7.37 -3.54 -15.70
N GLY A 90 6.24 -3.33 -15.02
CA GLY A 90 6.16 -3.31 -13.56
C GLY A 90 6.67 -4.61 -12.93
N LEU A 91 6.16 -5.76 -13.39
CA LEU A 91 6.55 -7.09 -12.88
C LEU A 91 8.02 -7.39 -13.16
N LEU A 92 8.51 -7.14 -14.38
CA LEU A 92 9.90 -7.37 -14.72
C LEU A 92 10.83 -6.49 -13.90
N GLY A 93 10.50 -5.20 -13.76
CA GLY A 93 11.27 -4.27 -12.95
C GLY A 93 11.27 -4.64 -11.47
N SER A 94 10.14 -5.09 -10.92
CA SER A 94 10.06 -5.62 -9.55
C SER A 94 10.94 -6.85 -9.36
N SER A 95 10.92 -7.80 -10.29
CA SER A 95 11.77 -8.99 -10.25
C SER A 95 13.27 -8.64 -10.26
N ILE A 96 13.68 -7.74 -11.17
CA ILE A 96 15.07 -7.27 -11.23
C ILE A 96 15.43 -6.50 -9.94
N GLY A 97 14.52 -5.68 -9.41
CA GLY A 97 14.70 -4.99 -8.14
C GLY A 97 14.99 -5.97 -6.99
N TYR A 98 14.20 -7.04 -6.85
CA TYR A 98 14.46 -8.08 -5.85
C TYR A 98 15.78 -8.82 -6.11
N PHE A 99 16.11 -9.10 -7.36
CA PHE A 99 17.38 -9.73 -7.71
C PHE A 99 18.58 -8.87 -7.26
N ILE A 100 18.57 -7.58 -7.57
CA ILE A 100 19.59 -6.63 -7.11
C ILE A 100 19.64 -6.62 -5.58
N TYR A 101 18.49 -6.61 -4.91
CA TYR A 101 18.41 -6.65 -3.45
C TYR A 101 19.11 -7.91 -2.89
N GLY A 102 18.84 -9.08 -3.43
CA GLY A 102 19.43 -10.34 -2.98
C GLY A 102 20.97 -10.37 -3.05
N PHE A 103 21.55 -9.69 -4.03
CA PHE A 103 23.00 -9.54 -4.20
C PHE A 103 23.56 -8.29 -3.52
N ALA A 104 22.72 -7.41 -2.96
CA ALA A 104 23.18 -6.17 -2.35
C ALA A 104 24.22 -6.45 -1.26
N GLY A 105 25.42 -5.92 -1.44
CA GLY A 105 26.52 -5.94 -0.49
C GLY A 105 26.78 -4.59 0.16
N THR A 106 26.11 -3.52 -0.30
CA THR A 106 26.24 -2.17 0.23
C THR A 106 24.87 -1.48 0.30
N PHE A 107 24.78 -0.44 1.14
CA PHE A 107 23.57 0.38 1.27
C PHE A 107 23.14 1.00 -0.08
N PHE A 108 24.10 1.38 -0.92
CA PHE A 108 23.81 1.93 -2.25
C PHE A 108 23.00 0.96 -3.12
N TRP A 109 23.38 -0.32 -3.18
CA TRP A 109 22.63 -1.32 -3.95
C TRP A 109 21.25 -1.62 -3.38
N LEU A 110 21.09 -1.55 -2.05
CA LEU A 110 19.76 -1.62 -1.43
C LEU A 110 18.90 -0.42 -1.84
N MET A 111 19.45 0.80 -1.81
CA MET A 111 18.77 2.01 -2.26
C MET A 111 18.37 1.92 -3.73
N ALA A 112 19.29 1.49 -4.60
CA ALA A 112 19.02 1.32 -6.04
C ALA A 112 17.90 0.29 -6.28
N SER A 113 17.94 -0.85 -5.59
CA SER A 113 16.90 -1.87 -5.63
C SER A 113 15.54 -1.31 -5.21
N ARG A 114 15.48 -0.54 -4.11
CA ARG A 114 14.25 0.06 -3.60
C ARG A 114 13.71 1.16 -4.53
N ALA A 115 14.60 1.99 -5.06
CA ALA A 115 14.24 3.02 -6.05
C ALA A 115 13.66 2.39 -7.32
N MET A 116 14.31 1.36 -7.85
CA MET A 116 13.85 0.64 -9.04
C MET A 116 12.49 -0.04 -8.81
N HIS A 117 12.34 -0.75 -7.69
CA HIS A 117 11.06 -1.38 -7.35
C HIS A 117 9.94 -0.34 -7.18
N GLY A 118 10.21 0.79 -6.50
CA GLY A 118 9.25 1.89 -6.37
C GLY A 118 8.86 2.51 -7.71
N ALA A 119 9.83 2.71 -8.60
CA ALA A 119 9.56 3.23 -9.95
C ALA A 119 8.67 2.30 -10.78
N CYS A 120 8.78 0.99 -10.57
CA CYS A 120 7.99 -0.04 -11.27
C CYS A 120 6.67 -0.37 -10.58
N ALA A 121 6.38 0.18 -9.40
CA ALA A 121 5.21 -0.16 -8.57
C ALA A 121 3.87 0.45 -9.07
N ALA A 122 3.77 0.80 -10.36
CA ALA A 122 2.51 1.23 -10.99
C ALA A 122 1.58 0.06 -11.34
N THR A 123 1.99 -1.19 -11.10
CA THR A 123 1.20 -2.41 -11.41
C THR A 123 -0.20 -2.35 -10.80
N ILE A 124 -0.32 -1.89 -9.55
CA ILE A 124 -1.61 -1.85 -8.84
C ILE A 124 -2.56 -0.82 -9.45
N SER A 125 -2.10 0.41 -9.70
CA SER A 125 -2.94 1.45 -10.30
C SER A 125 -3.33 1.10 -11.74
N THR A 126 -2.42 0.50 -12.50
CA THR A 126 -2.72 0.00 -13.85
C THR A 126 -3.69 -1.19 -13.82
N ALA A 127 -3.60 -2.08 -12.82
CA ALA A 127 -4.56 -3.17 -12.64
C ALA A 127 -5.96 -2.65 -12.27
N GLN A 128 -6.05 -1.61 -11.46
CA GLN A 128 -7.33 -0.94 -11.16
C GLN A 128 -7.96 -0.33 -12.43
N ALA A 129 -7.14 0.33 -13.25
CA ALA A 129 -7.57 0.86 -14.54
C ALA A 129 -8.01 -0.27 -15.50
N TYR A 130 -7.25 -1.38 -15.55
CA TYR A 130 -7.61 -2.57 -16.33
C TYR A 130 -9.00 -3.11 -15.94
N ILE A 131 -9.30 -3.21 -14.64
CA ILE A 131 -10.63 -3.62 -14.17
C ILE A 131 -11.68 -2.61 -14.62
N ALA A 132 -11.42 -1.31 -14.49
CA ALA A 132 -12.35 -0.27 -14.92
C ALA A 132 -12.66 -0.34 -16.42
N ASP A 133 -11.66 -0.72 -17.24
CA ASP A 133 -11.79 -0.85 -18.71
C ASP A 133 -12.55 -2.13 -19.11
N THR A 134 -12.53 -3.19 -18.28
CA THR A 134 -13.08 -4.53 -18.61
C THR A 134 -14.35 -4.89 -17.88
N THR A 135 -14.86 -4.00 -16.99
CA THR A 135 -16.06 -4.22 -16.20
C THR A 135 -17.08 -3.10 -16.39
N ASP A 136 -18.36 -3.47 -16.43
CA ASP A 136 -19.46 -2.52 -16.30
C ASP A 136 -19.58 -1.99 -14.85
N ASP A 137 -20.43 -1.00 -14.65
CA ASP A 137 -20.60 -0.35 -13.33
C ASP A 137 -21.11 -1.33 -12.25
N GLU A 138 -21.89 -2.34 -12.61
CA GLU A 138 -22.43 -3.34 -11.69
C GLU A 138 -21.35 -4.31 -11.20
N HIS A 139 -20.43 -4.73 -12.07
CA HIS A 139 -19.37 -5.69 -11.76
C HIS A 139 -18.07 -5.03 -11.29
N ARG A 140 -17.91 -3.70 -11.49
CA ARG A 140 -16.69 -2.95 -11.12
C ARG A 140 -16.36 -3.07 -9.63
N ALA A 141 -17.37 -2.98 -8.76
CA ALA A 141 -17.18 -3.13 -7.31
C ALA A 141 -16.61 -4.51 -6.94
N LYS A 142 -17.08 -5.58 -7.62
CA LYS A 142 -16.58 -6.95 -7.43
C LYS A 142 -15.13 -7.07 -7.92
N GLY A 143 -14.80 -6.51 -9.08
CA GLY A 143 -13.43 -6.49 -9.63
C GLY A 143 -12.46 -5.74 -8.71
N MET A 144 -12.83 -4.57 -8.20
CA MET A 144 -12.01 -3.83 -7.23
C MET A 144 -11.86 -4.60 -5.90
N GLY A 145 -12.90 -5.34 -5.50
CA GLY A 145 -12.85 -6.23 -4.34
C GLY A 145 -11.81 -7.34 -4.47
N LEU A 146 -11.56 -7.85 -5.68
CA LEU A 146 -10.49 -8.83 -5.94
C LEU A 146 -9.10 -8.24 -5.66
N ILE A 147 -8.84 -6.98 -6.04
CA ILE A 147 -7.58 -6.31 -5.71
C ILE A 147 -7.44 -6.18 -4.18
N GLY A 148 -8.51 -5.79 -3.49
CA GLY A 148 -8.52 -5.75 -2.02
C GLY A 148 -8.23 -7.12 -1.38
N ALA A 149 -8.78 -8.20 -1.93
CA ALA A 149 -8.50 -9.57 -1.49
C ALA A 149 -7.03 -9.97 -1.75
N ALA A 150 -6.46 -9.57 -2.90
CA ALA A 150 -5.06 -9.80 -3.22
C ALA A 150 -4.13 -9.09 -2.21
N PHE A 151 -4.45 -7.84 -1.83
CA PHE A 151 -3.75 -7.13 -0.75
C PHE A 151 -3.83 -7.88 0.57
N GLY A 152 -5.04 -8.24 1.02
CA GLY A 152 -5.24 -8.95 2.28
C GLY A 152 -4.47 -10.25 2.34
N LEU A 153 -4.57 -11.10 1.31
CA LEU A 153 -3.87 -12.38 1.23
C LEU A 153 -2.34 -12.20 1.11
N GLY A 154 -1.87 -11.24 0.31
CA GLY A 154 -0.45 -10.95 0.13
C GLY A 154 0.21 -10.50 1.44
N PHE A 155 -0.44 -9.63 2.19
CA PHE A 155 0.06 -9.13 3.48
C PHE A 155 -0.07 -10.14 4.64
N VAL A 156 -0.92 -11.16 4.53
CA VAL A 156 -0.99 -12.26 5.51
C VAL A 156 0.05 -13.35 5.17
N LEU A 157 0.03 -13.81 3.93
CA LEU A 157 0.87 -14.94 3.50
C LEU A 157 2.32 -14.53 3.26
N GLY A 158 2.57 -13.31 2.78
CA GLY A 158 3.91 -12.81 2.49
C GLY A 158 4.84 -12.86 3.69
N PRO A 159 4.55 -12.16 4.80
CA PRO A 159 5.38 -12.18 5.99
C PRO A 159 5.54 -13.57 6.60
N ALA A 160 4.49 -14.41 6.56
CA ALA A 160 4.56 -15.78 7.04
C ALA A 160 5.58 -16.62 6.24
N LEU A 161 5.47 -16.60 4.91
CA LEU A 161 6.41 -17.28 4.02
C LEU A 161 7.83 -16.72 4.14
N GLY A 162 7.94 -15.38 4.19
CA GLY A 162 9.22 -14.71 4.39
C GLY A 162 9.88 -15.09 5.71
N GLY A 163 9.10 -15.22 6.80
CA GLY A 163 9.58 -15.67 8.12
C GLY A 163 10.10 -17.10 8.11
N ILE A 164 9.37 -18.02 7.46
CA ILE A 164 9.79 -19.43 7.30
C ILE A 164 11.10 -19.50 6.51
N MET A 165 11.16 -18.87 5.35
CA MET A 165 12.35 -18.90 4.48
C MET A 165 13.52 -18.12 5.07
N GLY A 166 13.25 -17.01 5.75
CA GLY A 166 14.24 -16.13 6.35
C GLY A 166 14.99 -16.77 7.53
N HIS A 167 14.46 -17.84 8.10
CA HIS A 167 15.15 -18.62 9.14
C HIS A 167 16.48 -19.21 8.63
N ALA A 168 16.52 -19.67 7.40
CA ALA A 168 17.73 -20.22 6.79
C ALA A 168 18.73 -19.08 6.39
N SER A 169 18.24 -18.06 5.74
CA SER A 169 19.01 -16.86 5.37
C SER A 169 18.08 -15.75 4.93
N LEU A 170 18.36 -14.49 5.30
CA LEU A 170 17.58 -13.33 4.87
C LEU A 170 17.61 -13.10 3.34
N ARG A 171 18.52 -13.75 2.61
CA ARG A 171 18.58 -13.68 1.14
C ARG A 171 17.60 -14.63 0.45
N VAL A 172 17.27 -15.75 1.09
CA VAL A 172 16.38 -16.78 0.51
C VAL A 172 15.01 -16.20 0.15
N PRO A 173 14.28 -15.51 1.05
CA PRO A 173 12.98 -14.95 0.71
C PRO A 173 13.07 -13.91 -0.42
N VAL A 174 14.17 -13.18 -0.51
CA VAL A 174 14.36 -12.14 -1.56
C VAL A 174 14.54 -12.78 -2.94
N PHE A 175 15.39 -13.80 -3.06
CA PHE A 175 15.55 -14.54 -4.33
C PHE A 175 14.30 -15.31 -4.71
N PHE A 176 13.58 -15.87 -3.73
CA PHE A 176 12.28 -16.50 -3.96
C PHE A 176 11.27 -15.49 -4.51
N ALA A 177 11.17 -14.30 -3.92
CA ALA A 177 10.30 -13.24 -4.40
C ALA A 177 10.69 -12.79 -5.83
N SER A 178 11.99 -12.67 -6.13
CA SER A 178 12.48 -12.38 -7.48
C SER A 178 12.04 -13.45 -8.50
N ALA A 179 12.27 -14.72 -8.19
CA ALA A 179 11.88 -15.83 -9.06
C ALA A 179 10.36 -15.94 -9.22
N LEU A 180 9.60 -15.76 -8.13
CA LEU A 180 8.14 -15.76 -8.14
C LEU A 180 7.58 -14.63 -9.02
N THR A 181 8.13 -13.41 -8.88
CA THR A 181 7.70 -12.26 -9.69
C THR A 181 8.11 -12.41 -11.16
N LEU A 182 9.25 -13.04 -11.44
CA LEU A 182 9.64 -13.39 -12.81
C LEU A 182 8.69 -14.43 -13.43
N ALA A 183 8.34 -15.47 -12.68
CA ALA A 183 7.35 -16.46 -13.12
C ALA A 183 5.98 -15.79 -13.37
N ASN A 184 5.58 -14.86 -12.51
CA ASN A 184 4.37 -14.05 -12.69
C ASN A 184 4.44 -13.16 -13.95
N PHE A 185 5.59 -12.55 -14.22
CA PHE A 185 5.82 -11.81 -15.48
C PHE A 185 5.62 -12.72 -16.69
N ILE A 186 6.22 -13.91 -16.70
CA ILE A 186 6.05 -14.89 -17.80
C ILE A 186 4.59 -15.31 -17.92
N PHE A 187 3.92 -15.62 -16.80
CA PHE A 187 2.51 -15.97 -16.77
C PHE A 187 1.63 -14.86 -17.35
N ALA A 188 1.82 -13.62 -16.88
CA ALA A 188 1.08 -12.47 -17.39
C ALA A 188 1.39 -12.19 -18.88
N ALA A 189 2.64 -12.34 -19.31
CA ALA A 189 3.03 -12.16 -20.70
C ALA A 189 2.34 -13.18 -21.63
N LEU A 190 2.08 -14.40 -21.16
CA LEU A 190 1.45 -15.46 -21.94
C LEU A 190 -0.08 -15.43 -21.87
N ARG A 191 -0.67 -14.95 -20.78
CA ARG A 191 -2.10 -15.14 -20.47
C ARG A 191 -2.89 -13.86 -20.32
N LEU A 192 -2.27 -12.72 -19.94
CA LEU A 192 -3.01 -11.47 -19.73
C LEU A 192 -3.34 -10.84 -21.09
N PRO A 193 -4.62 -10.70 -21.46
CA PRO A 193 -5.00 -9.99 -22.67
C PRO A 193 -4.82 -8.48 -22.51
N GLU A 194 -4.81 -7.73 -23.61
CA GLU A 194 -4.88 -6.26 -23.54
C GLU A 194 -6.33 -5.82 -23.30
N SER A 195 -6.52 -4.85 -22.40
CA SER A 195 -7.85 -4.32 -22.06
C SER A 195 -8.18 -3.01 -22.75
N HIS A 196 -7.16 -2.27 -23.16
CA HIS A 196 -7.31 -0.92 -23.66
C HIS A 196 -6.75 -0.78 -25.08
N HIS A 197 -7.59 -0.31 -26.02
CA HIS A 197 -7.11 0.05 -27.35
C HIS A 197 -6.44 1.42 -27.29
N SER A 198 -5.16 1.48 -27.66
CA SER A 198 -4.31 2.64 -27.56
C SER A 198 -4.91 3.87 -28.26
N ASP A 199 -5.18 4.91 -27.52
CA ASP A 199 -5.48 6.25 -28.09
C ASP A 199 -4.19 7.07 -28.13
N ARG A 200 -3.56 7.12 -29.30
CA ARG A 200 -2.31 7.86 -29.54
C ARG A 200 -2.52 9.38 -29.64
N SER A 201 -3.76 9.86 -29.55
CA SER A 201 -4.11 11.28 -29.76
C SER A 201 -3.82 12.17 -28.53
N THR A 202 -3.71 11.60 -27.33
CA THR A 202 -3.45 12.37 -26.11
C THR A 202 -2.00 12.83 -26.01
N PRO A 203 -1.68 14.14 -25.93
CA PRO A 203 -0.29 14.63 -25.80
C PRO A 203 0.34 14.20 -24.45
N LEU A 204 1.62 13.74 -24.47
CA LEU A 204 2.42 13.53 -23.26
C LEU A 204 2.97 14.88 -22.79
N ASP A 205 2.16 15.67 -22.13
CA ASP A 205 2.65 16.87 -21.47
C ASP A 205 3.00 16.53 -20.01
N ILE A 206 4.29 16.31 -19.76
CA ILE A 206 4.83 15.99 -18.43
C ILE A 206 4.65 17.16 -17.46
N ALA A 207 4.67 18.41 -17.96
CA ALA A 207 4.48 19.61 -17.14
C ALA A 207 3.04 19.66 -16.56
N HIS A 208 2.05 19.20 -17.33
CA HIS A 208 0.66 19.07 -16.87
C HIS A 208 0.47 18.00 -15.77
N PHE A 209 1.50 17.19 -15.49
CA PHE A 209 1.47 16.15 -14.45
C PHE A 209 1.97 16.61 -13.09
N ILE A 210 3.01 17.39 -13.10
CA ILE A 210 3.63 17.88 -11.88
C ILE A 210 2.82 19.06 -11.34
N ALA A 211 2.16 19.83 -12.22
CA ALA A 211 1.35 20.96 -11.83
C ALA A 211 0.19 20.61 -10.86
N PRO A 212 -0.63 19.55 -11.07
CA PRO A 212 -1.67 19.16 -10.10
C PRO A 212 -1.11 18.55 -8.82
N LEU A 213 0.07 17.92 -8.87
CA LEU A 213 0.78 17.43 -7.68
C LEU A 213 1.28 18.57 -6.78
N LEU A 214 1.61 19.73 -7.39
CA LEU A 214 2.11 20.92 -6.70
C LEU A 214 1.03 21.98 -6.49
N ALA A 215 0.02 22.02 -7.35
CA ALA A 215 -1.10 22.95 -7.27
C ALA A 215 -2.29 22.26 -6.59
N ILE A 216 -2.32 22.25 -5.25
CA ILE A 216 -3.56 21.95 -4.53
C ILE A 216 -4.52 23.10 -4.82
N PRO A 217 -5.64 22.88 -5.54
CA PRO A 217 -6.61 23.94 -5.78
C PRO A 217 -7.05 24.57 -4.46
N ARG A 218 -7.05 25.89 -4.38
CA ARG A 218 -7.41 26.62 -3.14
C ARG A 218 -8.80 26.22 -2.60
N GLU A 219 -9.68 25.74 -3.47
CA GLU A 219 -11.01 25.24 -3.11
C GLU A 219 -10.97 23.90 -2.34
N LEU A 220 -9.97 23.05 -2.59
CA LEU A 220 -9.73 21.80 -1.85
C LEU A 220 -9.14 22.05 -0.46
N LEU A 221 -8.57 23.23 -0.22
CA LEU A 221 -8.13 23.71 1.10
C LEU A 221 -9.32 24.23 1.95
N ARG A 222 -10.56 23.99 1.54
CA ARG A 222 -11.72 24.24 2.44
C ARG A 222 -11.45 23.53 3.76
N HIS A 223 -11.56 24.23 4.84
CA HIS A 223 -11.16 23.80 6.19
C HIS A 223 -11.61 22.38 6.58
N ARG A 224 -12.69 21.86 6.01
CA ARG A 224 -13.21 20.52 6.27
C ARG A 224 -12.41 19.42 5.55
N LEU A 225 -12.18 19.55 4.24
CA LEU A 225 -11.40 18.58 3.45
C LEU A 225 -9.93 18.59 3.86
N ALA A 226 -9.36 19.76 4.10
CA ALA A 226 -7.98 19.87 4.58
C ALA A 226 -7.75 19.11 5.91
N ARG A 227 -8.71 19.17 6.85
CA ARG A 227 -8.65 18.39 8.10
C ARG A 227 -8.76 16.88 7.84
N MET A 228 -9.62 16.46 6.92
CA MET A 228 -9.75 15.05 6.56
C MET A 228 -8.46 14.50 5.91
N PHE A 229 -7.83 15.28 5.02
CA PHE A 229 -6.51 14.94 4.47
C PHE A 229 -5.43 14.89 5.55
N ALA A 230 -5.45 15.84 6.50
CA ALA A 230 -4.52 15.81 7.63
C ALA A 230 -4.71 14.55 8.49
N ILE A 231 -5.95 14.14 8.78
CA ILE A 231 -6.22 12.90 9.53
C ILE A 231 -5.69 11.69 8.75
N ALA A 232 -5.96 11.60 7.44
CA ALA A 232 -5.47 10.51 6.60
C ALA A 232 -3.93 10.46 6.55
N PHE A 233 -3.30 11.64 6.45
CA PHE A 233 -1.84 11.78 6.52
C PHE A 233 -1.29 11.31 7.87
N LEU A 234 -1.79 11.82 8.99
CA LEU A 234 -1.31 11.50 10.34
C LEU A 234 -1.48 10.00 10.66
N LEU A 235 -2.62 9.42 10.27
CA LEU A 235 -2.89 8.00 10.40
C LEU A 235 -1.86 7.14 9.66
N THR A 236 -1.62 7.45 8.39
CA THR A 236 -0.68 6.71 7.54
C THR A 236 0.77 6.95 7.95
N PHE A 237 1.11 8.17 8.36
CA PHE A 237 2.42 8.53 8.88
C PHE A 237 2.78 7.68 10.11
N SER A 238 1.85 7.58 11.06
CA SER A 238 2.04 6.78 12.28
C SER A 238 2.24 5.29 11.97
N LEU A 239 1.44 4.72 11.06
CA LEU A 239 1.59 3.33 10.63
C LEU A 239 2.93 3.10 9.92
N SER A 240 3.32 3.98 9.00
CA SER A 240 4.57 3.84 8.24
C SER A 240 5.82 3.98 9.14
N ALA A 241 5.75 4.80 10.19
CA ALA A 241 6.80 4.86 11.21
C ALA A 241 6.92 3.55 11.99
N LEU A 242 5.79 2.93 12.37
CA LEU A 242 5.75 1.60 12.98
C LEU A 242 6.36 0.55 12.04
N GLU A 243 5.93 0.48 10.79
CA GLU A 243 6.42 -0.51 9.82
C GLU A 243 7.94 -0.46 9.64
N ALA A 244 8.52 0.75 9.64
CA ALA A 244 9.96 0.93 9.50
C ALA A 244 10.77 0.42 10.70
N THR A 245 10.20 0.47 11.90
CA THR A 245 10.94 0.22 13.15
C THR A 245 10.55 -1.10 13.82
N PHE A 246 9.40 -1.69 13.46
CA PHE A 246 8.87 -2.89 14.11
C PHE A 246 9.84 -4.08 14.08
N ALA A 247 10.39 -4.39 12.91
CA ALA A 247 11.33 -5.51 12.77
C ALA A 247 12.72 -5.23 13.41
N LEU A 248 13.02 -3.98 13.77
CA LEU A 248 14.20 -3.62 14.58
C LEU A 248 13.91 -3.71 16.08
N MET A 249 12.71 -3.31 16.50
CA MET A 249 12.31 -3.24 17.91
C MET A 249 12.02 -4.63 18.49
N VAL A 250 11.33 -5.48 17.73
CA VAL A 250 10.84 -6.79 18.22
C VAL A 250 11.97 -7.72 18.70
N PRO A 251 13.13 -7.84 18.02
CA PRO A 251 14.26 -8.60 18.54
C PRO A 251 14.85 -8.03 19.83
N VAL A 252 14.92 -6.70 19.93
CA VAL A 252 15.55 -5.99 21.06
C VAL A 252 14.69 -6.06 22.31
N VAL A 253 13.39 -5.85 22.20
CA VAL A 253 12.48 -5.74 23.34
C VAL A 253 11.87 -7.09 23.75
N TYR A 254 11.57 -7.95 22.75
CA TYR A 254 10.82 -9.21 22.97
C TYR A 254 11.64 -10.46 22.66
N GLY A 255 12.84 -10.36 22.09
CA GLY A 255 13.69 -11.51 21.78
C GLY A 255 13.24 -12.39 20.62
N TYR A 256 12.28 -11.95 19.80
CA TYR A 256 11.85 -12.73 18.64
C TYR A 256 12.87 -12.70 17.49
N GLY A 257 13.14 -13.87 16.93
CA GLY A 257 13.90 -14.00 15.68
C GLY A 257 13.06 -13.72 14.43
N VAL A 258 13.66 -13.95 13.26
CA VAL A 258 13.08 -13.71 11.93
C VAL A 258 11.71 -14.38 11.77
N PHE A 259 11.60 -15.64 12.15
CA PHE A 259 10.34 -16.38 12.09
C PHE A 259 9.23 -15.75 12.95
N GLY A 260 9.56 -15.36 14.18
CA GLY A 260 8.60 -14.72 15.08
C GLY A 260 8.10 -13.38 14.53
N ILE A 261 8.96 -12.57 13.92
CA ILE A 261 8.57 -11.33 13.24
C ILE A 261 7.61 -11.64 12.09
N GLY A 262 7.90 -12.65 11.27
CA GLY A 262 7.02 -13.08 10.19
C GLY A 262 5.62 -13.47 10.69
N VAL A 263 5.54 -14.23 11.78
CA VAL A 263 4.28 -14.62 12.42
C VAL A 263 3.51 -13.41 12.96
N LEU A 264 4.19 -12.49 13.65
CA LEU A 264 3.57 -11.28 14.20
C LEU A 264 2.99 -10.39 13.09
N LEU A 265 3.71 -10.23 11.98
CA LEU A 265 3.24 -9.44 10.85
C LEU A 265 2.11 -10.13 10.08
N ALA A 266 2.15 -11.46 9.94
CA ALA A 266 1.04 -12.24 9.40
C ALA A 266 -0.22 -12.12 10.27
N PHE A 267 -0.05 -12.16 11.59
CA PHE A 267 -1.14 -11.90 12.54
C PHE A 267 -1.69 -10.49 12.40
N SER A 268 -0.82 -9.47 12.28
CA SER A 268 -1.23 -8.08 12.02
C SER A 268 -2.04 -7.96 10.73
N GLY A 269 -1.55 -8.54 9.64
CA GLY A 269 -2.25 -8.58 8.35
C GLY A 269 -3.62 -9.26 8.44
N LEU A 270 -3.71 -10.40 9.16
CA LEU A 270 -4.96 -11.11 9.38
C LEU A 270 -5.97 -10.26 10.17
N MET A 271 -5.54 -9.61 11.25
CA MET A 271 -6.40 -8.73 12.04
C MET A 271 -6.91 -7.55 11.21
N GLN A 272 -6.05 -6.96 10.39
CA GLN A 272 -6.44 -5.87 9.49
C GLN A 272 -7.41 -6.36 8.41
N ALA A 273 -7.16 -7.52 7.79
CA ALA A 273 -8.04 -8.10 6.77
C ALA A 273 -9.42 -8.44 7.34
N LEU A 274 -9.50 -9.01 8.54
CA LEU A 274 -10.76 -9.27 9.26
C LEU A 274 -11.50 -7.97 9.58
N ALA A 275 -10.79 -6.94 10.03
CA ALA A 275 -11.39 -5.64 10.33
C ALA A 275 -11.99 -5.00 9.07
N GLN A 276 -11.25 -4.95 7.97
CA GLN A 276 -11.69 -4.31 6.71
C GLN A 276 -12.70 -5.17 5.94
N GLY A 277 -12.45 -6.48 5.82
CA GLY A 277 -13.24 -7.34 4.95
C GLY A 277 -14.53 -7.85 5.57
N TYR A 278 -14.56 -8.03 6.89
CA TYR A 278 -15.71 -8.62 7.57
C TYR A 278 -16.41 -7.69 8.56
N LEU A 279 -15.65 -7.06 9.46
CA LEU A 279 -16.26 -6.28 10.55
C LEU A 279 -16.72 -4.90 10.10
N LEU A 280 -15.95 -4.23 9.24
CA LEU A 280 -16.23 -2.86 8.81
C LEU A 280 -17.65 -2.70 8.24
N GLY A 281 -18.05 -3.54 7.28
CA GLY A 281 -19.38 -3.45 6.66
C GLY A 281 -20.53 -3.63 7.65
N LYS A 282 -20.37 -4.52 8.64
CA LYS A 282 -21.38 -4.78 9.68
C LYS A 282 -21.48 -3.67 10.71
N ILE A 283 -20.35 -3.05 11.05
CA ILE A 283 -20.29 -2.05 12.11
C ILE A 283 -20.62 -0.66 11.55
N VAL A 284 -20.10 -0.31 10.36
CA VAL A 284 -20.33 1.01 9.76
C VAL A 284 -21.81 1.28 9.49
N SER A 285 -22.57 0.24 9.09
CA SER A 285 -24.03 0.34 8.89
C SER A 285 -24.82 0.70 10.16
N ARG A 286 -24.27 0.36 11.35
CA ARG A 286 -24.92 0.61 12.65
C ARG A 286 -24.52 1.93 13.29
N ILE A 287 -23.24 2.30 13.21
CA ILE A 287 -22.69 3.43 13.95
C ILE A 287 -22.20 4.58 13.08
N GLY A 288 -22.08 4.36 11.77
CA GLY A 288 -21.59 5.33 10.79
C GLY A 288 -20.05 5.49 10.76
N GLU A 289 -19.54 6.07 9.66
CA GLU A 289 -18.11 6.20 9.40
C GLU A 289 -17.38 7.10 10.40
N ALA A 290 -18.00 8.19 10.84
CA ALA A 290 -17.36 9.15 11.76
C ALA A 290 -17.09 8.54 13.13
N ARG A 291 -18.03 7.78 13.69
CA ARG A 291 -17.84 7.07 14.97
C ARG A 291 -16.83 5.93 14.81
N LEU A 292 -16.90 5.19 13.70
CA LEU A 292 -15.98 4.09 13.43
C LEU A 292 -14.55 4.60 13.26
N LEU A 293 -14.34 5.74 12.60
CA LEU A 293 -13.06 6.44 12.53
C LEU A 293 -12.49 6.72 13.92
N LYS A 294 -13.29 7.27 14.83
CA LYS A 294 -12.86 7.58 16.21
C LYS A 294 -12.49 6.31 16.98
N ILE A 295 -13.29 5.26 16.89
CA ILE A 295 -13.00 3.96 17.52
C ILE A 295 -11.68 3.40 16.97
N GLY A 296 -11.47 3.48 15.67
CA GLY A 296 -10.23 3.04 15.04
C GLY A 296 -9.00 3.81 15.54
N LEU A 297 -9.10 5.15 15.62
CA LEU A 297 -8.02 5.99 16.13
C LEU A 297 -7.73 5.72 17.62
N LEU A 298 -8.76 5.54 18.45
CA LEU A 298 -8.60 5.18 19.86
C LEU A 298 -7.92 3.81 20.03
N ALA A 299 -8.31 2.82 19.24
CA ALA A 299 -7.67 1.51 19.23
C ALA A 299 -6.19 1.60 18.84
N MET A 300 -5.86 2.43 17.83
CA MET A 300 -4.46 2.66 17.45
C MET A 300 -3.66 3.32 18.58
N VAL A 301 -4.20 4.33 19.26
CA VAL A 301 -3.53 4.95 20.42
C VAL A 301 -3.28 3.93 21.51
N ALA A 302 -4.32 3.13 21.86
CA ALA A 302 -4.22 2.09 22.88
C ALA A 302 -3.18 1.01 22.56
N GLY A 303 -3.00 0.69 21.27
CA GLY A 303 -1.98 -0.27 20.83
C GLY A 303 -0.57 0.34 20.73
N LEU A 304 -0.46 1.56 20.20
CA LEU A 304 0.84 2.21 19.98
C LEU A 304 1.49 2.70 21.27
N ALA A 305 0.74 3.36 22.14
CA ALA A 305 1.31 4.03 23.32
C ALA A 305 2.13 3.11 24.25
N PRO A 306 1.69 1.87 24.57
CA PRO A 306 2.47 0.94 25.40
C PRO A 306 3.51 0.13 24.61
N MET A 307 3.49 0.16 23.27
CA MET A 307 4.35 -0.67 22.42
C MET A 307 5.83 -0.26 22.58
N GLY A 308 6.68 -1.25 22.78
CA GLY A 308 8.11 -1.03 23.02
C GLY A 308 8.47 -0.70 24.47
N SER A 309 7.49 -0.41 25.35
CA SER A 309 7.68 -0.15 26.78
C SER A 309 7.31 -1.35 27.65
N ILE A 310 6.41 -2.22 27.17
CA ILE A 310 5.93 -3.42 27.89
C ILE A 310 6.51 -4.66 27.23
N SER A 311 7.35 -5.44 27.94
CA SER A 311 8.07 -6.60 27.40
C SER A 311 7.26 -7.91 27.47
N SER A 312 5.93 -7.87 27.56
CA SER A 312 5.08 -9.06 27.60
C SER A 312 4.67 -9.49 26.19
N HIS A 313 4.85 -10.77 25.85
CA HIS A 313 4.45 -11.34 24.56
C HIS A 313 2.93 -11.27 24.33
N GLY A 314 2.12 -11.55 25.37
CA GLY A 314 0.67 -11.43 25.27
C GLY A 314 0.21 -9.98 25.06
N ALA A 315 0.87 -9.04 25.74
CA ALA A 315 0.61 -7.61 25.55
C ALA A 315 0.98 -7.16 24.12
N LEU A 316 2.10 -7.65 23.55
CA LEU A 316 2.49 -7.35 22.18
C LEU A 316 1.40 -7.77 21.18
N LEU A 317 0.85 -8.98 21.32
CA LEU A 317 -0.23 -9.46 20.45
C LEU A 317 -1.48 -8.59 20.57
N ALA A 318 -1.87 -8.21 21.79
CA ALA A 318 -3.02 -7.34 22.03
C ALA A 318 -2.80 -5.93 21.45
N MET A 319 -1.62 -5.36 21.65
CA MET A 319 -1.22 -4.04 21.08
C MET A 319 -1.23 -4.09 19.55
N LEU A 320 -0.65 -5.14 18.96
CA LEU A 320 -0.59 -5.30 17.52
C LEU A 320 -1.99 -5.49 16.91
N ALA A 321 -2.86 -6.29 17.57
CA ALA A 321 -4.25 -6.44 17.18
C ALA A 321 -5.00 -5.09 17.24
N ALA A 322 -4.81 -4.32 18.32
CA ALA A 322 -5.45 -3.01 18.49
C ALA A 322 -5.03 -2.03 17.39
N VAL A 323 -3.72 -1.97 17.04
CA VAL A 323 -3.24 -1.13 15.94
C VAL A 323 -3.81 -1.58 14.61
N SER A 324 -3.78 -2.89 14.32
CA SER A 324 -4.21 -3.45 13.02
C SER A 324 -5.71 -3.30 12.79
N VAL A 325 -6.53 -3.62 13.80
CA VAL A 325 -7.99 -3.42 13.75
C VAL A 325 -8.31 -1.94 13.70
N GLY A 326 -7.62 -1.13 14.50
CA GLY A 326 -7.80 0.33 14.53
C GLY A 326 -7.55 0.97 13.18
N TYR A 327 -6.42 0.64 12.55
CA TYR A 327 -6.12 1.11 11.19
C TYR A 327 -7.10 0.56 10.15
N GLY A 328 -7.48 -0.72 10.29
CA GLY A 328 -8.46 -1.38 9.44
C GLY A 328 -9.83 -0.70 9.44
N PHE A 329 -10.22 -0.07 10.54
CA PHE A 329 -11.45 0.75 10.62
C PHE A 329 -11.22 2.19 10.19
N ALA A 330 -10.13 2.83 10.65
CA ALA A 330 -9.92 4.25 10.46
C ALA A 330 -9.61 4.62 9.00
N SER A 331 -8.77 3.85 8.31
CA SER A 331 -8.32 4.17 6.95
C SER A 331 -9.46 4.16 5.92
N PRO A 332 -10.32 3.13 5.80
CA PRO A 332 -11.44 3.19 4.88
C PRO A 332 -12.55 4.17 5.33
N SER A 333 -12.73 4.37 6.64
CA SER A 333 -13.71 5.33 7.14
C SER A 333 -13.37 6.77 6.75
N ILE A 334 -12.09 7.19 6.89
CA ILE A 334 -11.69 8.54 6.49
C ILE A 334 -11.76 8.71 4.96
N ALA A 335 -11.38 7.69 4.17
CA ALA A 335 -11.51 7.72 2.72
C ALA A 335 -12.98 7.87 2.27
N SER A 336 -13.91 7.14 2.90
CA SER A 336 -15.35 7.25 2.67
C SER A 336 -15.87 8.65 3.03
N LEU A 337 -15.46 9.20 4.17
CA LEU A 337 -15.85 10.55 4.59
C LEU A 337 -15.35 11.62 3.60
N ILE A 338 -14.12 11.50 3.09
CA ILE A 338 -13.58 12.41 2.05
C ILE A 338 -14.46 12.32 0.80
N SER A 339 -14.73 11.13 0.30
CA SER A 339 -15.53 10.89 -0.91
C SER A 339 -16.94 11.47 -0.77
N ARG A 340 -17.62 11.22 0.36
CA ARG A 340 -19.00 11.71 0.63
C ARG A 340 -19.10 13.23 0.82
N ASN A 341 -18.02 13.89 1.19
CA ASN A 341 -17.97 15.35 1.34
C ASN A 341 -17.50 16.08 0.07
N THR A 342 -17.42 15.35 -1.05
CA THR A 342 -16.94 15.84 -2.34
C THR A 342 -18.06 15.72 -3.38
N SER A 343 -18.25 16.73 -4.23
CA SER A 343 -19.15 16.66 -5.37
C SER A 343 -18.66 15.63 -6.38
N ARG A 344 -19.56 15.03 -7.16
CA ARG A 344 -19.21 14.00 -8.16
C ARG A 344 -18.17 14.49 -9.17
N ASP A 345 -18.26 15.75 -9.57
CA ASP A 345 -17.36 16.35 -10.58
C ASP A 345 -15.92 16.52 -10.09
N LEU A 346 -15.71 16.68 -8.76
CA LEU A 346 -14.39 16.87 -8.15
C LEU A 346 -13.85 15.59 -7.49
N GLN A 347 -14.58 14.49 -7.55
CA GLN A 347 -14.24 13.27 -6.79
C GLN A 347 -12.86 12.69 -7.18
N GLY A 348 -12.53 12.69 -8.48
CA GLY A 348 -11.23 12.23 -8.96
C GLY A 348 -10.08 13.08 -8.45
N GLU A 349 -10.24 14.41 -8.50
CA GLU A 349 -9.23 15.37 -8.06
C GLU A 349 -8.99 15.27 -6.53
N VAL A 350 -10.05 15.25 -5.76
CA VAL A 350 -10.01 15.14 -4.28
C VAL A 350 -9.37 13.82 -3.85
N MET A 351 -9.71 12.71 -4.49
CA MET A 351 -9.09 11.40 -4.20
C MET A 351 -7.62 11.37 -4.62
N GLY A 352 -7.24 12.09 -5.69
CA GLY A 352 -5.85 12.30 -6.09
C GLY A 352 -5.04 13.04 -5.03
N VAL A 353 -5.58 14.13 -4.47
CA VAL A 353 -4.96 14.87 -3.36
C VAL A 353 -4.84 13.98 -2.11
N ASN A 354 -5.87 13.21 -1.79
CA ASN A 354 -5.79 12.24 -0.69
C ASN A 354 -4.66 11.23 -0.90
N GLN A 355 -4.55 10.66 -2.10
CA GLN A 355 -3.47 9.71 -2.42
C GLN A 355 -2.08 10.35 -2.33
N SER A 356 -1.95 11.63 -2.71
CA SER A 356 -0.71 12.40 -2.53
C SER A 356 -0.35 12.59 -1.07
N ALA A 357 -1.34 12.90 -0.21
CA ALA A 357 -1.14 13.02 1.24
C ALA A 357 -0.69 11.67 1.85
N LEU A 358 -1.32 10.55 1.46
CA LEU A 358 -0.93 9.22 1.91
C LEU A 358 0.50 8.85 1.44
N SER A 359 0.87 9.23 0.22
CA SER A 359 2.21 8.98 -0.31
C SER A 359 3.27 9.79 0.44
N LEU A 360 2.99 11.07 0.72
CA LEU A 360 3.87 11.92 1.53
C LEU A 360 4.05 11.36 2.96
N ALA A 361 2.98 10.84 3.56
CA ALA A 361 3.02 10.17 4.85
C ALA A 361 3.95 8.93 4.82
N ARG A 362 3.87 8.13 3.75
CA ARG A 362 4.75 6.97 3.53
C ARG A 362 6.21 7.33 3.21
N ILE A 363 6.46 8.56 2.76
CA ILE A 363 7.82 9.08 2.58
C ILE A 363 8.39 9.58 3.92
N CYS A 364 7.64 10.40 4.64
CA CYS A 364 8.13 11.06 5.85
C CYS A 364 8.08 10.14 7.09
N GLY A 365 7.06 9.27 7.20
CA GLY A 365 6.84 8.41 8.37
C GLY A 365 8.03 7.50 8.70
N PRO A 366 8.55 6.73 7.74
CA PRO A 366 9.70 5.86 7.99
C PRO A 366 10.97 6.60 8.41
N ILE A 367 11.24 7.77 7.84
CA ILE A 367 12.38 8.60 8.22
C ILE A 367 12.22 9.10 9.66
N ALA A 368 11.05 9.65 9.98
CA ALA A 368 10.74 10.15 11.33
C ALA A 368 10.76 9.01 12.36
N GLY A 369 10.20 7.86 12.04
CA GLY A 369 10.24 6.66 12.89
C GLY A 369 11.67 6.17 13.11
N GLY A 370 12.48 6.11 12.06
CA GLY A 370 13.90 5.74 12.13
C GLY A 370 14.73 6.72 12.98
N LEU A 371 14.50 8.03 12.83
CA LEU A 371 15.13 9.06 13.64
C LEU A 371 14.74 8.94 15.12
N ALA A 372 13.44 8.80 15.41
CA ALA A 372 12.95 8.63 16.77
C ALA A 372 13.55 7.38 17.43
N TYR A 373 13.59 6.26 16.68
CA TYR A 373 14.20 5.02 17.15
C TYR A 373 15.70 5.19 17.48
N GLN A 374 16.44 5.81 16.57
CA GLN A 374 17.89 5.96 16.71
C GLN A 374 18.32 6.93 17.81
N LEU A 375 17.57 8.03 18.01
CA LEU A 375 17.91 9.08 18.95
C LEU A 375 17.31 8.86 20.35
N LEU A 376 16.11 8.28 20.43
CA LEU A 376 15.33 8.21 21.67
C LEU A 376 15.03 6.78 22.11
N GLY A 377 15.42 5.77 21.31
CA GLY A 377 15.29 4.36 21.65
C GLY A 377 14.05 3.67 21.09
N PRO A 378 13.91 2.35 21.37
CA PRO A 378 12.94 1.47 20.69
C PRO A 378 11.47 1.83 20.86
N ALA A 379 11.07 2.44 21.98
CA ALA A 379 9.69 2.84 22.26
C ALA A 379 9.28 4.17 21.60
N ALA A 380 10.25 5.02 21.28
CA ALA A 380 9.99 6.40 20.84
C ALA A 380 9.14 6.52 19.55
N PRO A 381 9.34 5.71 18.50
CA PRO A 381 8.50 5.78 17.30
C PRO A 381 7.02 5.51 17.58
N TYR A 382 6.73 4.62 18.53
CA TYR A 382 5.37 4.20 18.88
C TYR A 382 4.67 5.23 19.75
N LEU A 383 5.39 5.79 20.73
CA LEU A 383 4.90 6.91 21.55
C LEU A 383 4.66 8.14 20.68
N GLY A 384 5.59 8.48 19.79
CA GLY A 384 5.42 9.56 18.82
C GLY A 384 4.26 9.30 17.87
N GLY A 385 4.13 8.07 17.37
CA GLY A 385 3.01 7.63 16.56
C GLY A 385 1.66 7.75 17.30
N ALA A 386 1.60 7.35 18.56
CA ALA A 386 0.41 7.51 19.39
C ALA A 386 0.04 9.00 19.56
N ALA A 387 1.01 9.87 19.84
CA ALA A 387 0.80 11.32 19.95
C ALA A 387 0.25 11.90 18.63
N VAL A 388 0.79 11.49 17.50
CA VAL A 388 0.31 11.88 16.15
C VAL A 388 -1.13 11.42 15.92
N VAL A 389 -1.49 10.19 16.33
CA VAL A 389 -2.88 9.68 16.23
C VAL A 389 -3.82 10.42 17.19
N VAL A 390 -3.36 10.85 18.37
CA VAL A 390 -4.14 11.72 19.27
C VAL A 390 -4.46 13.06 18.62
N LEU A 391 -3.51 13.66 17.88
CA LEU A 391 -3.77 14.88 17.10
C LEU A 391 -4.81 14.62 16.00
N ALA A 392 -4.74 13.47 15.32
CA ALA A 392 -5.75 13.07 14.35
C ALA A 392 -7.13 12.90 15.01
N LEU A 393 -7.19 12.29 16.20
CA LEU A 393 -8.41 12.14 16.98
C LEU A 393 -9.01 13.50 17.40
N ALA A 394 -8.19 14.43 17.88
CA ALA A 394 -8.62 15.78 18.20
C ALA A 394 -9.17 16.53 16.98
N ALA A 395 -8.62 16.31 15.80
CA ALA A 395 -9.12 16.90 14.55
C ALA A 395 -10.52 16.36 14.14
N THR A 396 -10.91 15.17 14.61
CA THR A 396 -12.26 14.61 14.30
C THR A 396 -13.40 15.35 14.98
N SER A 397 -13.19 15.92 16.18
CA SER A 397 -14.24 16.65 16.93
C SER A 397 -14.75 17.87 16.15
N ALA A 398 -13.89 18.52 15.39
CA ALA A 398 -14.24 19.66 14.56
C ALA A 398 -14.94 19.29 13.23
N ILE A 399 -15.02 17.99 12.90
CA ILE A 399 -15.81 17.50 11.75
C ILE A 399 -17.29 17.36 12.13
N GLU A 400 -17.59 16.95 13.37
CA GLU A 400 -18.97 16.75 13.89
C GLU A 400 -19.66 18.04 14.30
N ALA A 401 -18.95 18.98 14.92
CA ALA A 401 -19.51 20.24 15.44
C ALA A 401 -20.19 21.13 14.39
N ARG A 402 -20.12 20.80 13.10
CA ARG A 402 -20.78 21.52 12.00
C ARG A 402 -21.72 20.64 11.18
N ALA A 403 -21.99 19.41 11.62
CA ALA A 403 -22.99 18.53 11.02
C ALA A 403 -24.28 18.51 11.83
N SER A 404 -24.31 19.12 13.02
CA SER A 404 -25.45 19.52 13.85
C SER A 404 -25.80 21.01 13.63
#